data_c0b8a0a5eed8bfdb19469a37b8c47fc4
#
_entry.id   c0b8a0a5eed8bfdb19469a37b8c47fc4
#
_cell.length_a   1.000
_cell.length_b   1.000
_cell.length_c   1.000
_cell.angle_alpha   90.00
_cell.angle_beta   90.00
_cell.angle_gamma   90.00
#
_symmetry.space_group_name_H-M   'P 1'
#
loop_
_entity.id
_entity.type
_entity.pdbx_description
1 polymer ?
#
loop_
_entity_poly.entity_id
_entity_poly.type
_entity_poly.pdbx_seq_one_letter_code
_entity_poly.pdbx_strand_id
1 'polypeptide(L)'
;MSARSAALVFASVLSAALVLMSVPVAAQVRTAFPEKRGFKLTDFPRTVKLADNVYGYEDIRQPGFTTVSLFVVGNDGVLIADGQGSVEAMKKMLGEIAKVTSKPVKWYIVGSDHGDHTAGNSLLPPDVTYVVTPFSKGQLKLSAPAMAGDKQVINVGGIEVQALYLGRAHTGGDLVVYLPKQKILFMSEVFLNRVFPAMRSAYPTEWVGVIDKALKLDVDRFVPGHGFIEEPKASREELIEYQKALRAVIAEVNRLHQAGLSAEDAAKQADWGPYKEWFLVEQQGPIAVRKVYEEIEGKLK
;
A
#
# COMPACT_ATOMS: atom_id res chain seq x y z
N MET A 1 -83.89 25.63 31.31
CA MET A 1 -82.84 26.21 30.44
C MET A 1 -81.49 25.63 30.92
N SER A 2 -80.96 24.71 30.16
CA SER A 2 -79.80 23.86 30.50
C SER A 2 -78.48 24.46 29.99
N ALA A 3 -77.52 24.74 30.87
CA ALA A 3 -76.18 25.14 30.53
C ALA A 3 -75.29 23.89 30.45
N ARG A 4 -74.77 23.62 29.28
CA ARG A 4 -73.77 22.55 29.03
C ARG A 4 -72.35 23.11 29.23
N SER A 5 -71.65 22.60 30.23
CA SER A 5 -70.22 22.82 30.45
C SER A 5 -69.43 21.96 29.49
N ALA A 6 -68.56 22.58 28.65
CA ALA A 6 -67.56 21.88 27.85
C ALA A 6 -66.25 21.79 28.63
N ALA A 7 -65.79 20.57 28.88
CA ALA A 7 -64.46 20.31 29.46
C ALA A 7 -63.44 20.22 28.36
N LEU A 8 -62.44 21.12 28.34
CA LEU A 8 -61.24 21.02 27.53
C LEU A 8 -60.24 20.02 28.14
N VAL A 9 -59.93 18.95 27.41
CA VAL A 9 -58.87 18.02 27.72
C VAL A 9 -57.58 18.52 27.07
N PHE A 10 -56.63 18.98 27.86
CA PHE A 10 -55.25 19.26 27.37
C PHE A 10 -54.47 17.95 27.31
N ALA A 11 -54.16 17.49 26.10
CA ALA A 11 -53.23 16.39 25.88
C ALA A 11 -51.79 16.95 25.82
N SER A 12 -51.02 16.68 26.88
CA SER A 12 -49.59 17.00 26.93
C SER A 12 -48.80 15.97 26.09
N VAL A 13 -48.27 16.36 24.96
CA VAL A 13 -47.32 15.54 24.15
C VAL A 13 -45.95 15.69 24.76
N LEU A 14 -45.50 14.67 25.47
CA LEU A 14 -44.11 14.56 25.96
C LEU A 14 -43.20 14.13 24.81
N SER A 15 -42.48 15.09 24.21
CA SER A 15 -41.45 14.78 23.19
C SER A 15 -40.20 14.27 23.90
N ALA A 16 -39.99 12.95 23.89
CA ALA A 16 -38.74 12.34 24.33
C ALA A 16 -37.65 12.60 23.26
N ALA A 17 -36.77 13.55 23.56
CA ALA A 17 -35.55 13.76 22.75
C ALA A 17 -34.61 12.56 22.97
N LEU A 18 -34.48 11.72 21.95
CA LEU A 18 -33.50 10.63 21.92
C LEU A 18 -32.11 11.28 21.75
N VAL A 19 -31.35 11.43 22.82
CA VAL A 19 -29.95 11.82 22.77
C VAL A 19 -29.17 10.61 22.28
N LEU A 20 -28.88 10.59 20.98
CA LEU A 20 -27.91 9.66 20.39
C LEU A 20 -26.53 10.01 20.96
N MET A 21 -26.14 9.32 22.03
CA MET A 21 -24.76 9.33 22.48
C MET A 21 -23.92 8.69 21.39
N SER A 22 -23.18 9.51 20.63
CA SER A 22 -22.13 9.04 19.74
C SER A 22 -21.04 8.41 20.61
N VAL A 23 -21.01 7.08 20.65
CA VAL A 23 -19.88 6.34 21.22
C VAL A 23 -18.65 6.75 20.40
N PRO A 24 -17.59 7.29 21.02
CA PRO A 24 -16.39 7.60 20.27
C PRO A 24 -15.88 6.28 19.65
N VAL A 25 -15.82 6.21 18.33
CA VAL A 25 -15.12 5.12 17.65
C VAL A 25 -13.69 5.19 18.15
N ALA A 26 -13.28 4.21 18.95
CA ALA A 26 -11.91 4.11 19.41
C ALA A 26 -11.00 4.24 18.19
N ALA A 27 -10.09 5.22 18.20
CA ALA A 27 -9.18 5.43 17.08
C ALA A 27 -8.45 4.11 16.81
N GLN A 28 -8.62 3.56 15.62
CA GLN A 28 -8.01 2.31 15.26
C GLN A 28 -6.49 2.41 15.42
N VAL A 29 -5.88 1.46 16.12
CA VAL A 29 -4.43 1.43 16.34
C VAL A 29 -3.73 1.30 14.99
N ARG A 30 -2.89 2.27 14.64
CA ARG A 30 -2.15 2.30 13.37
C ARG A 30 -0.84 1.56 13.52
N THR A 31 -0.78 0.36 12.99
CA THR A 31 0.39 -0.55 13.07
C THR A 31 0.33 -1.58 11.94
N ALA A 32 1.46 -2.18 11.59
CA ALA A 32 1.50 -3.30 10.66
C ALA A 32 1.31 -4.67 11.35
N PHE A 33 1.22 -4.70 12.68
CA PHE A 33 0.94 -5.92 13.44
C PHE A 33 -0.57 -6.23 13.43
N PRO A 34 -1.01 -7.36 12.82
CA PRO A 34 -2.44 -7.68 12.72
C PRO A 34 -3.12 -7.79 14.08
N GLU A 35 -2.49 -8.46 15.03
CA GLU A 35 -3.04 -8.70 16.37
C GLU A 35 -3.23 -7.40 17.17
N LYS A 36 -2.34 -6.40 16.99
CA LYS A 36 -2.48 -5.08 17.62
C LYS A 36 -3.64 -4.28 17.04
N ARG A 37 -4.13 -4.66 15.85
CA ARG A 37 -5.36 -4.13 15.23
C ARG A 37 -6.60 -4.93 15.58
N GLY A 38 -6.47 -6.01 16.35
CA GLY A 38 -7.57 -6.90 16.71
C GLY A 38 -7.90 -7.95 15.65
N PHE A 39 -7.07 -8.12 14.61
CA PHE A 39 -7.25 -9.16 13.61
C PHE A 39 -6.66 -10.49 14.07
N LYS A 40 -7.33 -11.57 13.68
CA LYS A 40 -6.81 -12.93 13.76
C LYS A 40 -6.21 -13.30 12.39
N LEU A 41 -5.26 -14.23 12.36
CA LEU A 41 -4.69 -14.73 11.10
C LEU A 41 -5.75 -15.38 10.20
N THR A 42 -6.82 -15.92 10.79
CA THR A 42 -7.98 -16.51 10.08
C THR A 42 -8.86 -15.47 9.38
N ASP A 43 -8.68 -14.18 9.65
CA ASP A 43 -9.41 -13.09 8.98
C ASP A 43 -8.81 -12.77 7.60
N PHE A 44 -7.70 -13.43 7.24
CA PHE A 44 -7.01 -13.25 5.95
C PHE A 44 -7.12 -14.53 5.09
N PRO A 45 -7.15 -14.38 3.75
CA PRO A 45 -7.02 -13.12 3.02
C PRO A 45 -8.27 -12.23 3.13
N ARG A 46 -8.09 -10.92 2.92
CA ARG A 46 -9.17 -9.93 2.93
C ARG A 46 -9.25 -9.22 1.58
N THR A 47 -10.47 -9.12 1.05
CA THR A 47 -10.76 -8.25 -0.10
C THR A 47 -11.46 -6.98 0.40
N VAL A 48 -10.85 -5.83 0.16
CA VAL A 48 -11.33 -4.50 0.58
C VAL A 48 -11.86 -3.76 -0.63
N LYS A 49 -13.16 -3.45 -0.67
CA LYS A 49 -13.73 -2.62 -1.75
C LYS A 49 -13.26 -1.17 -1.58
N LEU A 50 -12.53 -0.64 -2.55
CA LEU A 50 -11.98 0.73 -2.53
C LEU A 50 -12.89 1.72 -3.26
N ALA A 51 -13.48 1.26 -4.37
CA ALA A 51 -14.49 1.97 -5.16
C ALA A 51 -15.29 0.94 -5.96
N ASP A 52 -16.23 1.38 -6.78
CA ASP A 52 -16.94 0.46 -7.69
C ASP A 52 -15.96 -0.17 -8.66
N ASN A 53 -15.93 -1.53 -8.65
CA ASN A 53 -15.04 -2.35 -9.46
C ASN A 53 -13.53 -2.19 -9.16
N VAL A 54 -13.16 -1.59 -8.03
CA VAL A 54 -11.77 -1.43 -7.59
C VAL A 54 -11.61 -2.01 -6.20
N TYR A 55 -10.66 -2.92 -6.03
CA TYR A 55 -10.47 -3.71 -4.82
C TYR A 55 -9.00 -3.76 -4.43
N GLY A 56 -8.73 -3.65 -3.14
CA GLY A 56 -7.48 -4.05 -2.54
C GLY A 56 -7.57 -5.49 -2.02
N TYR A 57 -6.48 -6.19 -2.04
CA TYR A 57 -6.35 -7.54 -1.49
C TYR A 57 -5.21 -7.56 -0.49
N GLU A 58 -5.46 -8.08 0.70
CA GLU A 58 -4.50 -8.20 1.80
C GLU A 58 -4.39 -9.66 2.22
N ASP A 59 -3.18 -10.24 2.16
CA ASP A 59 -2.89 -11.55 2.73
C ASP A 59 -1.66 -11.51 3.62
N ILE A 60 -1.66 -12.31 4.68
CA ILE A 60 -0.54 -12.41 5.62
C ILE A 60 0.56 -13.26 5.02
N ARG A 61 1.78 -12.72 5.01
CA ARG A 61 3.01 -13.46 4.69
C ARG A 61 3.93 -13.58 5.91
N GLN A 62 4.92 -14.46 5.84
CA GLN A 62 5.96 -14.51 6.84
C GLN A 62 6.84 -13.22 6.77
N PRO A 63 7.24 -12.64 7.92
CA PRO A 63 7.08 -13.14 9.28
C PRO A 63 5.80 -12.69 10.01
N GLY A 64 4.74 -12.25 9.34
CA GLY A 64 3.46 -11.97 9.99
C GLY A 64 2.85 -10.60 9.67
N PHE A 65 3.17 -10.01 8.51
CA PHE A 65 2.57 -8.77 8.01
C PHE A 65 1.96 -9.00 6.61
N THR A 66 1.19 -8.04 6.12
CA THR A 66 0.47 -8.21 4.86
C THR A 66 1.35 -7.95 3.64
N THR A 67 1.10 -8.69 2.54
CA THR A 67 1.33 -8.21 1.17
C THR A 67 0.01 -7.71 0.62
N VAL A 68 0.01 -6.53 0.02
CA VAL A 68 -1.16 -5.89 -0.54
C VAL A 68 -1.06 -5.86 -2.06
N SER A 69 -2.15 -6.22 -2.72
CA SER A 69 -2.32 -6.13 -4.17
C SER A 69 -3.55 -5.30 -4.49
N LEU A 70 -3.63 -4.81 -5.73
CA LEU A 70 -4.83 -4.14 -6.23
C LEU A 70 -5.39 -4.93 -7.41
N PHE A 71 -6.73 -5.03 -7.53
CA PHE A 71 -7.35 -5.49 -8.76
C PHE A 71 -8.53 -4.63 -9.19
N VAL A 72 -8.69 -4.51 -10.50
CA VAL A 72 -9.74 -3.71 -11.15
C VAL A 72 -10.55 -4.62 -12.07
N VAL A 73 -11.88 -4.57 -11.95
CA VAL A 73 -12.80 -5.39 -12.73
C VAL A 73 -13.50 -4.53 -13.79
N GLY A 74 -13.05 -4.63 -15.03
CA GLY A 74 -13.67 -3.92 -16.14
C GLY A 74 -14.75 -4.74 -16.85
N ASN A 75 -15.32 -4.20 -17.95
CA ASN A 75 -16.34 -4.91 -18.70
C ASN A 75 -15.82 -6.17 -19.40
N ASP A 76 -14.55 -6.20 -19.77
CA ASP A 76 -13.94 -7.22 -20.64
C ASP A 76 -12.81 -8.02 -19.97
N GLY A 77 -12.49 -7.74 -18.70
CA GLY A 77 -11.46 -8.48 -17.98
C GLY A 77 -11.07 -7.85 -16.66
N VAL A 78 -10.09 -8.46 -16.01
CA VAL A 78 -9.50 -8.03 -14.73
C VAL A 78 -8.08 -7.56 -14.98
N LEU A 79 -7.71 -6.44 -14.35
CA LEU A 79 -6.34 -6.00 -14.19
C LEU A 79 -5.91 -6.30 -12.75
N ILE A 80 -4.72 -6.86 -12.58
CA ILE A 80 -4.05 -7.06 -11.29
C ILE A 80 -2.82 -6.15 -11.26
N ALA A 81 -2.60 -5.45 -10.16
CA ALA A 81 -1.35 -4.77 -9.83
C ALA A 81 -0.75 -5.47 -8.62
N ASP A 82 0.42 -6.01 -8.80
CA ASP A 82 1.14 -6.95 -7.95
C ASP A 82 0.40 -8.27 -7.66
N GLY A 83 1.15 -9.34 -7.72
CA GLY A 83 0.72 -10.66 -7.25
C GLY A 83 1.09 -10.88 -5.80
N GLN A 84 1.40 -12.14 -5.49
CA GLN A 84 1.69 -12.59 -4.15
C GLN A 84 3.00 -13.38 -4.08
N GLY A 85 3.53 -13.54 -2.87
CA GLY A 85 4.85 -14.10 -2.57
C GLY A 85 5.01 -15.61 -2.74
N SER A 86 3.98 -16.30 -3.23
CA SER A 86 4.05 -17.73 -3.56
C SER A 86 2.91 -18.14 -4.48
N VAL A 87 3.06 -19.31 -5.11
CA VAL A 87 2.00 -19.91 -5.91
C VAL A 87 0.73 -20.14 -5.08
N GLU A 88 0.87 -20.59 -3.84
CA GLU A 88 -0.27 -20.83 -2.94
C GLU A 88 -1.01 -19.53 -2.57
N ALA A 89 -0.27 -18.46 -2.23
CA ALA A 89 -0.85 -17.15 -1.93
C ALA A 89 -1.52 -16.55 -3.17
N MET A 90 -0.91 -16.68 -4.35
CA MET A 90 -1.53 -16.22 -5.61
C MET A 90 -2.79 -17.00 -5.95
N LYS A 91 -2.83 -18.32 -5.69
CA LYS A 91 -4.04 -19.12 -5.86
C LYS A 91 -5.18 -18.66 -4.98
N LYS A 92 -4.90 -18.29 -3.72
CA LYS A 92 -5.91 -17.69 -2.82
C LYS A 92 -6.41 -16.37 -3.40
N MET A 93 -5.52 -15.49 -3.85
CA MET A 93 -5.90 -14.21 -4.46
C MET A 93 -6.81 -14.39 -5.68
N LEU A 94 -6.45 -15.28 -6.60
CA LEU A 94 -7.28 -15.60 -7.75
C LEU A 94 -8.65 -16.17 -7.33
N GLY A 95 -8.69 -16.95 -6.25
CA GLY A 95 -9.94 -17.44 -5.64
C GLY A 95 -10.82 -16.33 -5.09
N GLU A 96 -10.24 -15.30 -4.46
CA GLU A 96 -11.00 -14.12 -4.02
C GLU A 96 -11.50 -13.27 -5.19
N ILE A 97 -10.69 -13.10 -6.24
CA ILE A 97 -11.12 -12.44 -7.49
C ILE A 97 -12.30 -13.19 -8.11
N ALA A 98 -12.26 -14.53 -8.13
CA ALA A 98 -13.33 -15.36 -8.69
C ALA A 98 -14.67 -15.25 -7.93
N LYS A 99 -14.65 -14.88 -6.65
CA LYS A 99 -15.89 -14.56 -5.89
C LYS A 99 -16.50 -13.22 -6.32
N VAL A 100 -15.71 -12.32 -6.87
CA VAL A 100 -16.17 -10.99 -7.34
C VAL A 100 -16.61 -11.05 -8.79
N THR A 101 -15.90 -11.80 -9.65
CA THR A 101 -16.17 -11.87 -11.09
C THR A 101 -15.66 -13.15 -11.71
N SER A 102 -16.36 -13.63 -12.76
CA SER A 102 -15.90 -14.73 -13.61
C SER A 102 -15.06 -14.27 -14.81
N LYS A 103 -14.76 -12.98 -14.93
CA LYS A 103 -13.99 -12.44 -16.05
C LYS A 103 -12.53 -12.83 -15.97
N PRO A 104 -11.83 -13.04 -17.12
CA PRO A 104 -10.44 -13.43 -17.13
C PRO A 104 -9.51 -12.29 -16.70
N VAL A 105 -8.36 -12.64 -16.12
CA VAL A 105 -7.26 -11.72 -15.89
C VAL A 105 -6.60 -11.44 -17.24
N LYS A 106 -6.55 -10.18 -17.66
CA LYS A 106 -5.98 -9.75 -18.95
C LYS A 106 -4.75 -8.87 -18.82
N TRP A 107 -4.63 -8.14 -17.74
CA TRP A 107 -3.51 -7.21 -17.52
C TRP A 107 -2.88 -7.45 -16.16
N TYR A 108 -1.57 -7.37 -16.12
CA TYR A 108 -0.78 -7.48 -14.91
C TYR A 108 0.27 -6.36 -14.87
N ILE A 109 0.17 -5.47 -13.87
CA ILE A 109 1.15 -4.42 -13.63
C ILE A 109 2.14 -4.92 -12.57
N VAL A 110 3.43 -4.87 -12.87
CA VAL A 110 4.50 -5.13 -11.92
C VAL A 110 4.80 -3.83 -11.18
N GLY A 111 4.24 -3.67 -10.00
CA GLY A 111 4.52 -2.54 -9.12
C GLY A 111 5.89 -2.67 -8.48
N SER A 112 6.24 -3.88 -8.01
CA SER A 112 7.59 -4.25 -7.56
C SER A 112 8.03 -5.57 -8.20
N ASP A 113 9.31 -5.68 -8.53
CA ASP A 113 9.90 -6.94 -9.02
C ASP A 113 10.34 -7.91 -7.92
N HIS A 114 10.16 -7.56 -6.67
CA HIS A 114 10.49 -8.44 -5.56
C HIS A 114 9.59 -9.69 -5.50
N GLY A 115 10.17 -10.78 -4.99
CA GLY A 115 9.54 -12.09 -5.00
C GLY A 115 8.22 -12.15 -4.25
N ASP A 116 8.02 -11.34 -3.22
CA ASP A 116 6.77 -11.26 -2.46
C ASP A 116 5.59 -10.60 -3.20
N HIS A 117 5.88 -9.98 -4.35
CA HIS A 117 4.88 -9.45 -5.28
C HIS A 117 4.79 -10.24 -6.60
N THR A 118 5.74 -11.17 -6.86
CA THR A 118 5.86 -11.79 -8.19
C THR A 118 6.04 -13.31 -8.18
N ALA A 119 6.37 -13.95 -7.06
CA ALA A 119 6.66 -15.40 -7.04
C ALA A 119 5.46 -16.28 -7.42
N GLY A 120 4.23 -15.77 -7.30
CA GLY A 120 3.02 -16.47 -7.74
C GLY A 120 2.66 -16.28 -9.22
N ASN A 121 3.43 -15.51 -10.00
CA ASN A 121 3.07 -15.10 -11.35
C ASN A 121 2.95 -16.24 -12.36
N SER A 122 3.49 -17.41 -12.06
CA SER A 122 3.30 -18.61 -12.90
C SER A 122 1.83 -19.08 -13.02
N LEU A 123 0.94 -18.57 -12.16
CA LEU A 123 -0.50 -18.83 -12.24
C LEU A 123 -1.27 -17.83 -13.11
N LEU A 124 -0.62 -16.77 -13.58
CA LEU A 124 -1.26 -15.83 -14.51
C LEU A 124 -1.54 -16.52 -15.87
N PRO A 125 -2.60 -16.11 -16.58
CA PRO A 125 -2.86 -16.62 -17.93
C PRO A 125 -1.65 -16.39 -18.85
N PRO A 126 -1.37 -17.33 -19.77
CA PRO A 126 -0.20 -17.22 -20.66
C PRO A 126 -0.28 -16.04 -21.64
N ASP A 127 -1.47 -15.54 -21.90
CA ASP A 127 -1.79 -14.41 -22.76
C ASP A 127 -1.97 -13.08 -22.00
N VAL A 128 -1.66 -13.06 -20.69
CA VAL A 128 -1.75 -11.84 -19.88
C VAL A 128 -0.80 -10.76 -20.41
N THR A 129 -1.31 -9.55 -20.54
CA THR A 129 -0.50 -8.40 -20.93
C THR A 129 0.23 -7.84 -19.71
N TYR A 130 1.55 -7.96 -19.69
CA TYR A 130 2.38 -7.34 -18.66
C TYR A 130 2.59 -5.84 -18.92
N VAL A 131 2.55 -5.06 -17.84
CA VAL A 131 2.99 -3.67 -17.79
C VAL A 131 4.14 -3.61 -16.80
N VAL A 132 5.33 -3.32 -17.29
CA VAL A 132 6.58 -3.46 -16.54
C VAL A 132 7.62 -2.46 -17.02
N THR A 133 8.42 -1.89 -16.12
CA THR A 133 9.55 -1.05 -16.49
C THR A 133 10.67 -1.86 -17.16
N PRO A 134 11.59 -1.23 -17.91
CA PRO A 134 12.77 -1.91 -18.44
C PRO A 134 13.63 -2.55 -17.33
N PHE A 135 13.74 -1.89 -16.17
CA PHE A 135 14.49 -2.40 -15.02
C PHE A 135 13.87 -3.70 -14.50
N SER A 136 12.60 -3.66 -14.08
CA SER A 136 11.90 -4.82 -13.52
C SER A 136 11.73 -5.96 -14.53
N LYS A 137 11.56 -5.64 -15.82
CA LYS A 137 11.61 -6.64 -16.90
C LYS A 137 12.92 -7.42 -16.88
N GLY A 138 14.05 -6.72 -16.74
CA GLY A 138 15.38 -7.32 -16.67
C GLY A 138 15.54 -8.22 -15.44
N GLN A 139 15.10 -7.76 -14.27
CA GLN A 139 15.16 -8.53 -13.02
C GLN A 139 14.34 -9.82 -13.09
N LEU A 140 13.13 -9.74 -13.63
CA LEU A 140 12.21 -10.87 -13.76
C LEU A 140 12.46 -11.74 -15.00
N LYS A 141 13.37 -11.33 -15.89
CA LYS A 141 13.68 -12.00 -17.17
C LYS A 141 12.44 -12.23 -18.03
N LEU A 142 11.52 -11.26 -18.04
CA LEU A 142 10.28 -11.36 -18.80
C LEU A 142 10.51 -11.22 -20.31
N SER A 143 9.80 -12.02 -21.10
CA SER A 143 9.78 -11.88 -22.57
C SER A 143 8.85 -10.74 -23.02
N ALA A 144 7.90 -10.31 -22.19
CA ALA A 144 6.97 -9.23 -22.50
C ALA A 144 7.70 -7.92 -22.82
N PRO A 145 7.14 -7.04 -23.69
CA PRO A 145 7.70 -5.72 -23.92
C PRO A 145 7.64 -4.89 -22.64
N ALA A 146 8.66 -4.07 -22.40
CA ALA A 146 8.62 -3.06 -21.36
C ALA A 146 7.83 -1.84 -21.83
N MET A 147 7.29 -1.07 -20.87
CA MET A 147 6.65 0.22 -21.19
C MET A 147 7.65 1.21 -21.77
N ALA A 148 7.16 2.04 -22.70
CA ALA A 148 7.96 3.04 -23.38
C ALA A 148 7.82 4.41 -22.71
N GLY A 149 8.57 4.68 -21.66
CA GLY A 149 8.52 5.94 -20.92
C GLY A 149 7.89 5.79 -19.54
N ASP A 150 7.60 6.91 -18.91
CA ASP A 150 7.25 6.95 -17.48
C ASP A 150 5.76 6.76 -17.20
N LYS A 151 4.94 6.62 -18.24
CA LYS A 151 3.48 6.45 -18.11
C LYS A 151 2.93 5.50 -19.17
N GLN A 152 2.11 4.55 -18.74
CA GLN A 152 1.27 3.75 -19.62
C GLN A 152 -0.18 3.80 -19.15
N VAL A 153 -1.12 4.05 -20.08
CA VAL A 153 -2.56 4.08 -19.81
C VAL A 153 -3.19 2.79 -20.31
N ILE A 154 -3.98 2.16 -19.46
CA ILE A 154 -4.73 0.95 -19.75
C ILE A 154 -6.21 1.25 -19.56
N ASN A 155 -7.04 0.93 -20.57
CA ASN A 155 -8.49 0.98 -20.43
C ASN A 155 -8.98 -0.42 -20.02
N VAL A 156 -9.37 -0.57 -18.77
CA VAL A 156 -9.91 -1.83 -18.24
C VAL A 156 -11.42 -1.79 -18.38
N GLY A 157 -11.92 -2.03 -19.61
CA GLY A 157 -13.35 -2.11 -19.88
C GLY A 157 -14.16 -0.90 -19.41
N GLY A 158 -13.68 0.31 -19.68
CA GLY A 158 -14.29 1.59 -19.30
C GLY A 158 -13.69 2.23 -18.04
N ILE A 159 -12.74 1.58 -17.37
CA ILE A 159 -12.00 2.16 -16.24
C ILE A 159 -10.58 2.50 -16.71
N GLU A 160 -10.22 3.77 -16.62
CA GLU A 160 -8.85 4.22 -16.90
C GLU A 160 -7.93 3.87 -15.73
N VAL A 161 -6.85 3.16 -16.02
CA VAL A 161 -5.78 2.81 -15.09
C VAL A 161 -4.46 3.32 -15.67
N GLN A 162 -3.66 4.02 -14.88
CA GLN A 162 -2.39 4.57 -15.28
C GLN A 162 -1.27 3.90 -14.48
N ALA A 163 -0.35 3.19 -15.15
CA ALA A 163 0.91 2.79 -14.55
C ALA A 163 1.89 3.95 -14.69
N LEU A 164 2.46 4.41 -13.57
CA LEU A 164 3.35 5.57 -13.52
C LEU A 164 4.70 5.17 -12.91
N TYR A 165 5.78 5.49 -13.60
CA TYR A 165 7.13 5.47 -13.05
C TYR A 165 7.48 6.86 -12.53
N LEU A 166 7.53 7.03 -11.22
CA LEU A 166 7.81 8.33 -10.59
C LEU A 166 9.30 8.54 -10.28
N GLY A 167 10.13 7.51 -10.50
CA GLY A 167 11.56 7.49 -10.21
C GLY A 167 11.97 6.24 -9.46
N ARG A 168 13.26 6.10 -9.16
CA ARG A 168 13.80 5.00 -8.37
C ARG A 168 13.39 5.19 -6.89
N ALA A 169 12.98 4.12 -6.22
CA ALA A 169 12.51 4.17 -4.85
C ALA A 169 12.96 2.93 -4.06
N HIS A 170 12.05 1.99 -3.80
CA HIS A 170 12.34 0.72 -3.15
C HIS A 170 13.20 -0.21 -4.04
N THR A 171 13.00 -0.08 -5.36
CA THR A 171 13.85 -0.65 -6.41
C THR A 171 14.15 0.38 -7.49
N GLY A 172 14.85 -0.03 -8.55
CA GLY A 172 15.06 0.80 -9.74
C GLY A 172 13.86 0.83 -10.70
N GLY A 173 12.82 0.04 -10.46
CA GLY A 173 11.74 -0.19 -11.41
C GLY A 173 10.33 -0.08 -10.86
N ASP A 174 10.14 0.50 -9.68
CA ASP A 174 8.83 0.56 -9.03
C ASP A 174 7.79 1.33 -9.84
N LEU A 175 6.62 0.73 -10.06
CA LEU A 175 5.46 1.39 -10.65
C LEU A 175 4.40 1.65 -9.59
N VAL A 176 3.80 2.83 -9.65
CA VAL A 176 2.57 3.12 -8.92
C VAL A 176 1.38 3.07 -9.89
N VAL A 177 0.21 2.68 -9.39
CA VAL A 177 -0.99 2.49 -10.22
C VAL A 177 -2.05 3.50 -9.83
N TYR A 178 -2.32 4.44 -10.72
CA TYR A 178 -3.23 5.55 -10.51
C TYR A 178 -4.56 5.34 -11.24
N LEU A 179 -5.65 5.50 -10.51
CA LEU A 179 -7.02 5.52 -11.01
C LEU A 179 -7.57 6.94 -10.88
N PRO A 180 -7.49 7.78 -11.92
CA PRO A 180 -7.78 9.21 -11.83
C PRO A 180 -9.21 9.51 -11.40
N LYS A 181 -10.19 8.79 -11.97
CA LYS A 181 -11.61 8.99 -11.68
C LYS A 181 -11.98 8.61 -10.25
N GLN A 182 -11.34 7.56 -9.71
CA GLN A 182 -11.55 7.06 -8.35
C GLN A 182 -10.67 7.77 -7.32
N LYS A 183 -9.68 8.55 -7.78
CA LYS A 183 -8.66 9.23 -6.95
C LYS A 183 -7.93 8.27 -6.02
N ILE A 184 -7.59 7.08 -6.54
CA ILE A 184 -6.88 6.03 -5.82
C ILE A 184 -5.49 5.89 -6.44
N LEU A 185 -4.46 5.79 -5.59
CA LEU A 185 -3.09 5.46 -5.96
C LEU A 185 -2.62 4.24 -5.18
N PHE A 186 -2.46 3.11 -5.87
CA PHE A 186 -1.75 1.95 -5.33
C PHE A 186 -0.25 2.18 -5.53
N MET A 187 0.51 2.10 -4.46
CA MET A 187 1.91 2.50 -4.45
C MET A 187 2.89 1.32 -4.37
N SER A 188 2.39 0.08 -4.32
CA SER A 188 3.28 -1.09 -4.18
C SER A 188 4.30 -0.87 -3.06
N GLU A 189 5.54 -1.28 -3.24
CA GLU A 189 6.59 -1.12 -2.24
C GLU A 189 7.15 0.30 -2.11
N VAL A 190 6.66 1.27 -2.89
CA VAL A 190 6.94 2.69 -2.64
C VAL A 190 6.32 3.16 -1.32
N PHE A 191 5.29 2.49 -0.82
CA PHE A 191 4.65 2.76 0.45
C PHE A 191 4.49 1.50 1.30
N LEU A 192 5.20 1.45 2.43
CA LEU A 192 5.17 0.37 3.41
C LEU A 192 4.52 0.89 4.71
N ASN A 193 3.19 0.72 4.82
CA ASN A 193 2.43 1.30 5.93
C ASN A 193 2.80 0.66 7.28
N ARG A 194 3.50 1.43 8.15
CA ARG A 194 3.99 1.00 9.47
C ARG A 194 4.96 -0.19 9.44
N VAL A 195 5.55 -0.47 8.29
CA VAL A 195 6.68 -1.37 8.14
C VAL A 195 7.94 -0.52 8.00
N PHE A 196 9.00 -0.86 8.74
CA PHE A 196 10.26 -0.13 8.69
C PHE A 196 10.83 -0.15 7.27
N PRO A 197 11.41 0.96 6.77
CA PRO A 197 11.88 1.06 5.40
C PRO A 197 12.83 -0.09 5.00
N ALA A 198 12.38 -0.93 4.07
CA ALA A 198 13.16 -2.07 3.57
C ALA A 198 14.05 -1.61 2.41
N MET A 199 15.36 -1.41 2.68
CA MET A 199 16.23 -0.67 1.76
C MET A 199 17.23 -1.54 0.97
N ARG A 200 17.07 -2.86 0.95
CA ARG A 200 18.05 -3.76 0.30
C ARG A 200 18.40 -3.35 -1.14
N SER A 201 17.39 -3.01 -1.93
CA SER A 201 17.52 -2.64 -3.34
C SER A 201 17.23 -1.15 -3.58
N ALA A 202 17.09 -0.36 -2.51
CA ALA A 202 16.54 0.98 -2.56
C ALA A 202 17.52 2.05 -3.03
N TYR A 203 16.94 3.19 -3.39
CA TYR A 203 17.57 4.47 -3.65
C TYR A 203 17.05 5.48 -2.62
N PRO A 204 17.63 5.50 -1.40
CA PRO A 204 17.02 6.14 -0.24
C PRO A 204 16.58 7.59 -0.43
N THR A 205 17.46 8.45 -0.95
CA THR A 205 17.15 9.88 -1.16
C THR A 205 16.13 10.07 -2.29
N GLU A 206 16.26 9.32 -3.39
CA GLU A 206 15.31 9.39 -4.51
C GLU A 206 13.91 8.92 -4.11
N TRP A 207 13.83 7.90 -3.26
CA TRP A 207 12.56 7.39 -2.75
C TRP A 207 11.71 8.45 -2.07
N VAL A 208 12.35 9.31 -1.26
CA VAL A 208 11.67 10.46 -0.65
C VAL A 208 11.06 11.36 -1.72
N GLY A 209 11.80 11.63 -2.80
CA GLY A 209 11.34 12.44 -3.93
C GLY A 209 10.18 11.79 -4.72
N VAL A 210 10.15 10.46 -4.82
CA VAL A 210 9.05 9.72 -5.44
C VAL A 210 7.75 9.91 -4.64
N ILE A 211 7.83 9.86 -3.31
CA ILE A 211 6.66 10.13 -2.45
C ILE A 211 6.22 11.59 -2.58
N ASP A 212 7.15 12.56 -2.68
CA ASP A 212 6.81 13.98 -2.93
C ASP A 212 6.02 14.15 -4.25
N LYS A 213 6.38 13.40 -5.30
CA LYS A 213 5.64 13.39 -6.57
C LYS A 213 4.26 12.75 -6.43
N ALA A 214 4.16 11.62 -5.72
CA ALA A 214 2.89 10.94 -5.47
C ALA A 214 1.91 11.82 -4.70
N LEU A 215 2.38 12.55 -3.68
CA LEU A 215 1.55 13.46 -2.86
C LEU A 215 1.01 14.68 -3.64
N LYS A 216 1.58 15.01 -4.81
CA LYS A 216 1.12 16.10 -5.70
C LYS A 216 0.01 15.66 -6.66
N LEU A 217 -0.24 14.35 -6.80
CA LEU A 217 -1.34 13.86 -7.61
C LEU A 217 -2.69 14.12 -6.91
N ASP A 218 -3.75 14.25 -7.70
CA ASP A 218 -5.13 14.38 -7.18
C ASP A 218 -5.64 13.01 -6.69
N VAL A 219 -5.21 12.64 -5.47
CA VAL A 219 -5.47 11.35 -4.84
C VAL A 219 -6.15 11.55 -3.49
N ASP A 220 -7.25 10.83 -3.28
CA ASP A 220 -7.93 10.76 -1.99
C ASP A 220 -7.43 9.57 -1.15
N ARG A 221 -7.14 8.42 -1.78
CA ARG A 221 -6.70 7.21 -1.08
C ARG A 221 -5.38 6.68 -1.63
N PHE A 222 -4.39 6.52 -0.75
CA PHE A 222 -3.11 5.86 -1.01
C PHE A 222 -3.16 4.43 -0.50
N VAL A 223 -2.82 3.46 -1.34
CA VAL A 223 -2.85 2.03 -1.02
C VAL A 223 -1.41 1.52 -0.96
N PRO A 224 -0.95 0.97 0.16
CA PRO A 224 0.41 0.48 0.32
C PRO A 224 0.63 -0.87 -0.34
N GLY A 225 1.90 -1.29 -0.52
CA GLY A 225 2.27 -2.68 -0.87
C GLY A 225 2.37 -3.59 0.35
N HIS A 226 2.62 -3.02 1.53
CA HIS A 226 2.67 -3.72 2.81
C HIS A 226 2.02 -2.91 3.92
N GLY A 227 1.63 -3.58 4.99
CA GLY A 227 0.82 -3.02 6.07
C GLY A 227 -0.66 -3.09 5.72
N PHE A 228 -1.45 -2.14 6.18
CA PHE A 228 -2.90 -2.19 6.00
C PHE A 228 -3.41 -1.07 5.12
N ILE A 229 -4.46 -1.36 4.35
CA ILE A 229 -5.22 -0.37 3.61
C ILE A 229 -6.02 0.48 4.60
N GLU A 230 -5.82 1.78 4.53
CA GLU A 230 -6.49 2.74 5.40
C GLU A 230 -7.64 3.48 4.69
N GLU A 231 -8.52 4.10 5.46
CA GLU A 231 -9.49 5.05 4.93
C GLU A 231 -8.79 6.28 4.31
N PRO A 232 -9.43 7.00 3.38
CA PRO A 232 -8.77 8.03 2.57
C PRO A 232 -7.92 9.02 3.37
N LYS A 233 -8.51 9.68 4.37
CA LYS A 233 -7.78 10.65 5.20
C LYS A 233 -6.60 10.00 5.93
N ALA A 234 -6.83 8.84 6.54
CA ALA A 234 -5.80 8.11 7.27
C ALA A 234 -4.68 7.64 6.33
N SER A 235 -5.00 7.19 5.11
CA SER A 235 -4.01 6.72 4.14
C SER A 235 -3.01 7.82 3.73
N ARG A 236 -3.47 9.05 3.57
CA ARG A 236 -2.59 10.21 3.29
C ARG A 236 -1.71 10.55 4.49
N GLU A 237 -2.27 10.52 5.71
CA GLU A 237 -1.51 10.75 6.94
C GLU A 237 -0.42 9.70 7.12
N GLU A 238 -0.74 8.42 6.86
CA GLU A 238 0.22 7.31 6.95
C GLU A 238 1.31 7.39 5.87
N LEU A 239 1.00 7.81 4.64
CA LEU A 239 2.02 8.03 3.62
C LEU A 239 2.99 9.16 4.00
N ILE A 240 2.47 10.26 4.56
CA ILE A 240 3.29 11.37 5.07
C ILE A 240 4.17 10.87 6.24
N GLU A 241 3.61 10.06 7.13
CA GLU A 241 4.37 9.49 8.25
C GLU A 241 5.45 8.52 7.77
N TYR A 242 5.16 7.72 6.75
CA TYR A 242 6.17 6.86 6.11
C TYR A 242 7.30 7.67 5.49
N GLN A 243 6.99 8.77 4.81
CA GLN A 243 8.01 9.67 4.26
C GLN A 243 8.89 10.30 5.36
N LYS A 244 8.30 10.67 6.51
CA LYS A 244 9.06 11.15 7.66
C LYS A 244 9.99 10.07 8.21
N ALA A 245 9.54 8.82 8.26
CA ALA A 245 10.38 7.70 8.67
C ALA A 245 11.58 7.53 7.74
N LEU A 246 11.39 7.56 6.41
CA LEU A 246 12.48 7.53 5.43
C LEU A 246 13.49 8.66 5.69
N ARG A 247 13.01 9.90 5.84
CA ARG A 247 13.87 11.06 6.11
C ARG A 247 14.62 10.91 7.43
N ALA A 248 13.98 10.41 8.48
CA ALA A 248 14.60 10.19 9.79
C ALA A 248 15.69 9.11 9.74
N VAL A 249 15.43 8.00 9.04
CA VAL A 249 16.41 6.93 8.84
C VAL A 249 17.64 7.46 8.09
N ILE A 250 17.44 8.19 6.99
CA ILE A 250 18.52 8.79 6.20
C ILE A 250 19.31 9.80 7.06
N ALA A 251 18.64 10.64 7.83
CA ALA A 251 19.27 11.66 8.67
C ALA A 251 20.11 11.04 9.79
N GLU A 252 19.59 10.01 10.47
CA GLU A 252 20.34 9.30 11.53
C GLU A 252 21.59 8.62 10.98
N VAL A 253 21.48 7.95 9.83
CA VAL A 253 22.62 7.30 9.20
C VAL A 253 23.67 8.32 8.74
N ASN A 254 23.26 9.46 8.17
CA ASN A 254 24.17 10.54 7.82
C ASN A 254 24.90 11.09 9.06
N ARG A 255 24.19 11.27 10.19
CA ARG A 255 24.79 11.70 11.47
C ARG A 255 25.90 10.75 11.94
N LEU A 256 25.64 9.45 11.89
CA LEU A 256 26.59 8.42 12.30
C LEU A 256 27.79 8.35 11.35
N HIS A 257 27.57 8.47 10.04
CA HIS A 257 28.64 8.54 9.05
C HIS A 257 29.53 9.77 9.27
N GLN A 258 28.95 10.95 9.50
CA GLN A 258 29.69 12.20 9.81
C GLN A 258 30.47 12.10 11.12
N ALA A 259 30.02 11.29 12.08
CA ALA A 259 30.75 10.99 13.30
C ALA A 259 31.92 10.01 13.08
N GLY A 260 32.16 9.57 11.84
CA GLY A 260 33.27 8.70 11.47
C GLY A 260 33.06 7.22 11.79
N LEU A 261 31.83 6.78 12.07
CA LEU A 261 31.57 5.38 12.35
C LEU A 261 31.63 4.55 11.06
N SER A 262 32.06 3.30 11.19
CA SER A 262 31.86 2.30 10.14
C SER A 262 30.37 1.97 9.99
N ALA A 263 29.94 1.45 8.82
CA ALA A 263 28.56 1.00 8.64
C ALA A 263 28.15 -0.07 9.66
N GLU A 264 29.08 -0.93 10.08
CA GLU A 264 28.85 -1.96 11.11
C GLU A 264 28.60 -1.35 12.50
N ASP A 265 29.40 -0.36 12.90
CA ASP A 265 29.26 0.27 14.20
C ASP A 265 28.06 1.23 14.22
N ALA A 266 27.78 1.89 13.12
CA ALA A 266 26.58 2.70 12.93
C ALA A 266 25.31 1.84 13.08
N ALA A 267 25.28 0.63 12.50
CA ALA A 267 24.13 -0.28 12.62
C ALA A 267 23.84 -0.72 14.06
N LYS A 268 24.86 -0.75 14.92
CA LYS A 268 24.71 -1.08 16.36
C LYS A 268 24.25 0.12 17.20
N GLN A 269 24.49 1.34 16.72
CA GLN A 269 24.29 2.58 17.48
C GLN A 269 23.13 3.43 16.97
N ALA A 270 22.52 3.05 15.83
CA ALA A 270 21.45 3.81 15.23
C ALA A 270 20.22 3.89 16.14
N ASP A 271 19.74 5.11 16.35
CA ASP A 271 18.51 5.38 17.08
C ASP A 271 17.38 5.72 16.09
N TRP A 272 16.42 4.84 16.02
CA TRP A 272 15.27 4.99 15.12
C TRP A 272 14.14 5.85 15.71
N GLY A 273 14.32 6.42 16.89
CA GLY A 273 13.35 7.28 17.56
C GLY A 273 11.96 6.62 17.65
N PRO A 274 10.89 7.31 17.16
CA PRO A 274 9.53 6.78 17.21
C PRO A 274 9.30 5.58 16.27
N TYR A 275 10.21 5.29 15.35
CA TYR A 275 10.08 4.22 14.35
C TYR A 275 10.64 2.87 14.82
N LYS A 276 11.24 2.83 16.01
CA LYS A 276 11.78 1.60 16.62
C LYS A 276 10.72 0.52 16.89
N GLU A 277 9.44 0.90 16.95
CA GLU A 277 8.32 -0.01 17.15
C GLU A 277 7.67 -0.45 15.83
N TRP A 278 8.18 -0.02 14.67
CA TRP A 278 7.64 -0.42 13.38
C TRP A 278 8.03 -1.86 13.05
N PHE A 279 7.16 -2.52 12.28
CA PHE A 279 7.40 -3.92 11.90
C PHE A 279 8.72 -4.06 11.13
N LEU A 280 9.50 -5.11 11.39
CA LEU A 280 10.80 -5.41 10.79
C LEU A 280 11.95 -4.45 11.15
N VAL A 281 11.85 -3.56 12.11
CA VAL A 281 12.93 -2.61 12.45
C VAL A 281 14.27 -3.30 12.72
N GLU A 282 14.26 -4.39 13.50
CA GLU A 282 15.49 -5.11 13.85
C GLU A 282 16.18 -5.76 12.63
N GLN A 283 15.38 -6.22 11.66
CA GLN A 283 15.91 -6.84 10.43
C GLN A 283 16.32 -5.78 9.40
N GLN A 284 15.53 -4.72 9.23
CA GLN A 284 15.72 -3.73 8.17
C GLN A 284 16.65 -2.59 8.60
N GLY A 285 16.76 -2.28 9.89
CA GLY A 285 17.63 -1.20 10.38
C GLY A 285 19.08 -1.35 9.92
N PRO A 286 19.76 -2.50 10.18
CA PRO A 286 21.12 -2.70 9.69
C PRO A 286 21.26 -2.69 8.17
N ILE A 287 20.22 -3.10 7.44
CA ILE A 287 20.20 -3.05 5.97
C ILE A 287 20.10 -1.59 5.51
N ALA A 288 19.23 -0.80 6.13
CA ALA A 288 19.07 0.62 5.81
C ALA A 288 20.37 1.40 6.05
N VAL A 289 21.07 1.13 7.15
CA VAL A 289 22.39 1.74 7.41
C VAL A 289 23.35 1.46 6.25
N ARG A 290 23.55 0.19 5.90
CA ARG A 290 24.47 -0.19 4.81
C ARG A 290 24.06 0.47 3.48
N LYS A 291 22.77 0.51 3.17
CA LYS A 291 22.27 1.09 1.91
C LYS A 291 22.49 2.59 1.83
N VAL A 292 22.26 3.33 2.91
CA VAL A 292 22.53 4.77 2.96
C VAL A 292 24.04 5.05 2.92
N TYR A 293 24.90 4.22 3.54
CA TYR A 293 26.35 4.30 3.35
C TYR A 293 26.76 4.11 1.90
N GLU A 294 26.19 3.10 1.20
CA GLU A 294 26.44 2.91 -0.24
C GLU A 294 26.03 4.16 -1.05
N GLU A 295 24.93 4.83 -0.70
CA GLU A 295 24.50 6.07 -1.34
C GLU A 295 25.49 7.21 -1.09
N ILE A 296 25.88 7.45 0.16
CA ILE A 296 26.84 8.50 0.55
C ILE A 296 28.18 8.32 -0.17
N GLU A 297 28.63 7.07 -0.30
CA GLU A 297 29.92 6.71 -0.94
C GLU A 297 29.84 6.63 -2.47
N GLY A 298 28.68 6.93 -3.08
CA GLY A 298 28.47 6.89 -4.53
C GLY A 298 28.53 5.48 -5.13
N LYS A 299 28.19 4.46 -4.34
CA LYS A 299 28.22 3.03 -4.73
C LYS A 299 26.89 2.50 -5.24
N LEU A 300 25.80 3.28 -5.18
CA LEU A 300 24.52 2.88 -5.78
C LEU A 300 24.64 2.79 -7.30
N LYS A 301 24.18 1.68 -7.86
CA LYS A 301 24.25 1.39 -9.32
C LYS A 301 22.92 1.70 -9.99
#